data_deb2bbfaccac107fe6ef8bb8814835fb
#
_entry.id   deb2bbfaccac107fe6ef8bb8814835fb
#
_cell.length_a   1.000
_cell.length_b   1.000
_cell.length_c   1.000
_cell.angle_alpha   90.00
_cell.angle_beta   90.00
_cell.angle_gamma   90.00
#
_symmetry.space_group_name_H-M   'P 1'
#
loop_
_entity.id
_entity.type
_entity.pdbx_description
1 polymer ?
#
loop_
_entity_poly.entity_id
_entity_poly.type
_entity_poly.pdbx_seq_one_letter_code
_entity_poly.pdbx_strand_id
1 'polypeptide(L)'
;MIAVTIIDWLFVLALLLPVLYLFLFAAFSMPRSKDVYPPARKQRRTVTLIPAYKADAVIIRTAQAALAQEYPAELHRVVVIADQLKPETLGELRKLPLTVIEVTFENSSKAKALTAAVDRLGPDAAEIVTILDADNLVDGSFAVRINEVFDAGIVAVQAHRTAKNRDSDTAVLDAASEEINNSIFRRGHVALGLSSALILSLIHISEPTRL
;
A
#
# COMPACT_ATOMS: atom_id res chain seq x y z
N MET A 1 50.93 -13.94 -11.40
CA MET A 1 49.90 -14.61 -12.19
C MET A 1 48.80 -15.19 -11.34
N ILE A 2 49.03 -16.12 -10.42
CA ILE A 2 47.97 -16.76 -9.60
C ILE A 2 47.11 -15.75 -8.82
N ALA A 3 47.72 -14.75 -8.15
CA ALA A 3 46.99 -13.75 -7.39
C ALA A 3 46.04 -12.91 -8.25
N VAL A 4 46.45 -12.56 -9.47
CA VAL A 4 45.59 -11.81 -10.42
C VAL A 4 44.39 -12.69 -10.81
N THR A 5 44.63 -13.95 -11.15
CA THR A 5 43.54 -14.89 -11.48
C THR A 5 42.54 -15.08 -10.35
N ILE A 6 43.01 -15.13 -9.11
CA ILE A 6 42.13 -15.23 -7.93
C ILE A 6 41.27 -13.95 -7.81
N ILE A 7 41.87 -12.79 -7.97
CA ILE A 7 41.13 -11.49 -7.93
C ILE A 7 40.09 -11.44 -9.04
N ASP A 8 40.45 -11.84 -10.26
CA ASP A 8 39.50 -11.87 -11.39
C ASP A 8 38.30 -12.79 -11.10
N TRP A 9 38.54 -14.00 -10.57
CA TRP A 9 37.47 -14.91 -10.20
C TRP A 9 36.59 -14.39 -9.06
N LEU A 10 37.17 -13.75 -8.05
CA LEU A 10 36.41 -13.09 -6.98
C LEU A 10 35.54 -11.97 -7.53
N PHE A 11 36.07 -11.18 -8.47
CA PHE A 11 35.33 -10.10 -9.11
C PHE A 11 34.16 -10.64 -9.97
N VAL A 12 34.44 -11.69 -10.78
CA VAL A 12 33.40 -12.38 -11.57
C VAL A 12 32.31 -12.93 -10.67
N LEU A 13 32.68 -13.58 -9.56
CA LEU A 13 31.70 -14.14 -8.61
C LEU A 13 30.87 -13.02 -7.95
N ALA A 14 31.51 -11.92 -7.54
CA ALA A 14 30.83 -10.78 -6.93
C ALA A 14 29.81 -10.13 -7.87
N LEU A 15 30.06 -10.13 -9.18
CA LEU A 15 29.11 -9.64 -10.18
C LEU A 15 28.07 -10.70 -10.59
N LEU A 16 28.44 -11.95 -10.67
CA LEU A 16 27.55 -13.03 -11.10
C LEU A 16 26.44 -13.29 -10.09
N LEU A 17 26.72 -13.27 -8.80
CA LEU A 17 25.73 -13.56 -7.75
C LEU A 17 24.53 -12.59 -7.78
N PRO A 18 24.71 -11.26 -7.82
CA PRO A 18 23.58 -10.32 -7.96
C PRO A 18 22.80 -10.51 -9.27
N VAL A 19 23.50 -10.76 -10.38
CA VAL A 19 22.85 -11.00 -11.68
C VAL A 19 22.01 -12.27 -11.63
N LEU A 20 22.54 -13.36 -11.09
CA LEU A 20 21.80 -14.62 -10.93
C LEU A 20 20.60 -14.45 -10.01
N TYR A 21 20.78 -13.72 -8.90
CA TYR A 21 19.69 -13.37 -7.99
C TYR A 21 18.55 -12.65 -8.75
N LEU A 22 18.86 -11.56 -9.44
CA LEU A 22 17.87 -10.79 -10.21
C LEU A 22 17.20 -11.65 -11.29
N PHE A 23 17.97 -12.45 -12.00
CA PHE A 23 17.46 -13.34 -13.04
C PHE A 23 16.47 -14.38 -12.48
N LEU A 24 16.82 -15.04 -11.38
CA LEU A 24 15.95 -16.03 -10.73
C LEU A 24 14.63 -15.40 -10.28
N PHE A 25 14.71 -14.29 -9.54
CA PHE A 25 13.50 -13.63 -9.05
C PHE A 25 12.66 -13.02 -10.17
N ALA A 26 13.29 -12.53 -11.25
CA ALA A 26 12.57 -12.10 -12.45
C ALA A 26 11.85 -13.26 -13.12
N ALA A 27 12.48 -14.41 -13.29
CA ALA A 27 11.88 -15.60 -13.87
C ALA A 27 10.69 -16.12 -13.05
N PHE A 28 10.81 -16.12 -11.71
CA PHE A 28 9.72 -16.53 -10.82
C PHE A 28 8.62 -15.48 -10.69
N SER A 29 8.89 -14.21 -11.01
CA SER A 29 7.90 -13.14 -10.98
C SER A 29 6.93 -13.18 -12.16
N MET A 30 7.21 -13.97 -13.19
CA MET A 30 6.32 -14.09 -14.34
C MET A 30 4.93 -14.57 -13.91
N PRO A 31 3.86 -13.89 -14.34
CA PRO A 31 2.51 -14.23 -13.92
C PRO A 31 2.15 -15.64 -14.38
N ARG A 32 2.01 -16.56 -13.43
CA ARG A 32 1.51 -17.93 -13.69
C ARG A 32 -0.01 -18.00 -13.73
N SER A 33 -0.68 -17.10 -13.05
CA SER A 33 -2.11 -16.79 -13.16
C SER A 33 -2.32 -15.38 -12.59
N LYS A 34 -3.41 -14.71 -12.99
CA LYS A 34 -3.90 -13.58 -12.21
C LYS A 34 -4.34 -14.16 -10.87
N ASP A 35 -3.90 -13.57 -9.77
CA ASP A 35 -4.43 -13.91 -8.45
C ASP A 35 -5.91 -13.49 -8.42
N VAL A 36 -6.76 -14.37 -8.91
CA VAL A 36 -8.20 -14.18 -8.91
C VAL A 36 -8.70 -14.92 -7.68
N TYR A 37 -9.04 -14.14 -6.67
CA TYR A 37 -9.71 -14.68 -5.49
C TYR A 37 -11.19 -14.89 -5.80
N PRO A 38 -11.81 -15.94 -5.25
CA PRO A 38 -13.25 -16.14 -5.41
C PRO A 38 -14.02 -15.00 -4.74
N PRO A 39 -15.25 -14.70 -5.19
CA PRO A 39 -16.10 -13.72 -4.52
C PRO A 39 -16.22 -14.05 -3.02
N ALA A 40 -16.11 -13.01 -2.20
CA ALA A 40 -16.15 -13.17 -0.76
C ALA A 40 -17.53 -13.69 -0.30
N ARG A 41 -17.53 -14.62 0.66
CA ARG A 41 -18.76 -15.16 1.28
C ARG A 41 -19.40 -14.18 2.25
N LYS A 42 -18.58 -13.31 2.84
CA LYS A 42 -19.00 -12.30 3.82
C LYS A 42 -18.39 -10.95 3.46
N GLN A 43 -19.19 -9.89 3.51
CA GLN A 43 -18.71 -8.53 3.46
C GLN A 43 -18.35 -8.08 4.89
N ARG A 44 -17.09 -7.69 5.08
CA ARG A 44 -16.53 -7.30 6.38
C ARG A 44 -16.58 -5.79 6.55
N ARG A 45 -16.65 -5.34 7.78
CA ARG A 45 -16.49 -3.91 8.07
C ARG A 45 -15.06 -3.48 7.77
N THR A 46 -14.92 -2.45 6.94
CA THR A 46 -13.62 -1.94 6.49
C THR A 46 -13.45 -0.49 6.92
N VAL A 47 -12.23 -0.09 7.25
CA VAL A 47 -11.85 1.30 7.45
C VAL A 47 -10.65 1.64 6.58
N THR A 48 -10.75 2.74 5.82
CA THR A 48 -9.64 3.29 5.06
C THR A 48 -9.07 4.49 5.79
N LEU A 49 -7.83 4.37 6.28
CA LEU A 49 -7.08 5.42 6.97
C LEU A 49 -6.20 6.16 5.97
N ILE A 50 -6.34 7.49 5.88
CA ILE A 50 -5.58 8.34 4.97
C ILE A 50 -4.80 9.37 5.80
N PRO A 51 -3.53 9.07 6.20
CA PRO A 51 -2.69 10.04 6.87
C PRO A 51 -2.28 11.15 5.90
N ALA A 52 -2.63 12.40 6.22
CA ALA A 52 -2.47 13.56 5.37
C ALA A 52 -1.70 14.66 6.12
N TYR A 53 -0.37 14.70 5.93
CA TYR A 53 0.49 15.76 6.44
C TYR A 53 0.75 16.80 5.36
N LYS A 54 0.27 18.04 5.55
CA LYS A 54 0.40 19.15 4.58
C LYS A 54 0.02 18.78 3.15
N ALA A 55 -0.96 17.87 2.99
CA ALA A 55 -1.33 17.26 1.71
C ALA A 55 -2.50 17.98 1.03
N ASP A 56 -2.65 19.29 1.25
CA ASP A 56 -3.80 20.10 0.79
C ASP A 56 -4.10 19.96 -0.70
N ALA A 57 -3.06 19.85 -1.54
CA ALA A 57 -3.22 19.81 -3.00
C ALA A 57 -3.86 18.50 -3.52
N VAL A 58 -3.82 17.41 -2.75
CA VAL A 58 -4.18 16.08 -3.25
C VAL A 58 -5.25 15.36 -2.44
N ILE A 59 -5.37 15.69 -1.14
CA ILE A 59 -6.19 14.92 -0.20
C ILE A 59 -7.67 14.85 -0.56
N ILE A 60 -8.26 15.92 -1.07
CA ILE A 60 -9.68 15.95 -1.44
C ILE A 60 -9.98 14.90 -2.52
N ARG A 61 -9.14 14.84 -3.56
CA ARG A 61 -9.28 13.88 -4.65
C ARG A 61 -9.11 12.44 -4.18
N THR A 62 -8.15 12.20 -3.30
CA THR A 62 -7.90 10.89 -2.70
C THR A 62 -9.06 10.45 -1.82
N ALA A 63 -9.58 11.34 -0.98
CA ALA A 63 -10.75 11.09 -0.14
C ALA A 63 -12.01 10.75 -0.97
N GLN A 64 -12.24 11.49 -2.06
CA GLN A 64 -13.34 11.20 -2.98
C GLN A 64 -13.19 9.83 -3.65
N ALA A 65 -12.01 9.47 -4.11
CA ALA A 65 -11.75 8.14 -4.70
C ALA A 65 -11.93 7.02 -3.66
N ALA A 66 -11.52 7.25 -2.41
CA ALA A 66 -11.74 6.30 -1.32
C ALA A 66 -13.22 6.15 -0.93
N LEU A 67 -14.04 7.18 -1.11
CA LEU A 67 -15.48 7.12 -0.88
C LEU A 67 -16.24 6.46 -2.04
N ALA A 68 -15.72 6.55 -3.27
CA ALA A 68 -16.35 6.03 -4.49
C ALA A 68 -16.14 4.52 -4.68
N GLN A 69 -16.17 3.73 -3.59
CA GLN A 69 -15.99 2.29 -3.66
C GLN A 69 -17.31 1.56 -3.92
N GLU A 70 -17.25 0.52 -4.75
CA GLU A 70 -18.35 -0.41 -5.00
C GLU A 70 -18.53 -1.36 -3.81
N TYR A 71 -18.73 -0.80 -2.62
CA TYR A 71 -18.84 -1.53 -1.36
C TYR A 71 -19.99 -0.93 -0.54
N PRO A 72 -20.73 -1.72 0.29
CA PRO A 72 -21.82 -1.18 1.10
C PRO A 72 -21.34 -0.03 1.99
N ALA A 73 -22.00 1.12 1.89
CA ALA A 73 -21.60 2.33 2.58
C ALA A 73 -21.59 2.19 4.12
N GLU A 74 -22.47 1.35 4.65
CA GLU A 74 -22.57 1.03 6.07
C GLU A 74 -21.41 0.16 6.57
N LEU A 75 -20.71 -0.53 5.67
CA LEU A 75 -19.57 -1.38 5.99
C LEU A 75 -18.22 -0.76 5.59
N HIS A 76 -18.23 0.39 4.92
CA HIS A 76 -17.01 1.06 4.46
C HIS A 76 -16.88 2.46 5.05
N ARG A 77 -15.90 2.66 5.91
CA ARG A 77 -15.63 3.94 6.55
C ARG A 77 -14.31 4.54 6.06
N VAL A 78 -14.34 5.79 5.66
CA VAL A 78 -13.15 6.56 5.28
C VAL A 78 -12.80 7.53 6.41
N VAL A 79 -11.53 7.53 6.80
CA VAL A 79 -10.99 8.39 7.87
C VAL A 79 -9.76 9.13 7.35
N VAL A 80 -9.84 10.44 7.28
CA VAL A 80 -8.70 11.31 6.97
C VAL A 80 -8.07 11.76 8.28
N ILE A 81 -6.75 11.50 8.44
CA ILE A 81 -5.98 11.93 9.59
C ILE A 81 -5.24 13.20 9.17
N ALA A 82 -5.82 14.33 9.54
CA ALA A 82 -5.40 15.64 9.10
C ALA A 82 -4.29 16.19 10.04
N ASP A 83 -3.08 16.27 9.53
CA ASP A 83 -1.93 16.83 10.24
C ASP A 83 -1.43 18.07 9.48
N GLN A 84 -1.62 19.23 10.07
CA GLN A 84 -1.24 20.54 9.53
C GLN A 84 -1.86 20.85 8.14
N LEU A 85 -3.11 20.44 7.91
CA LEU A 85 -3.88 20.87 6.75
C LEU A 85 -4.43 22.29 6.96
N LYS A 86 -4.65 23.00 5.86
CA LYS A 86 -5.25 24.34 5.86
C LYS A 86 -6.72 24.31 6.27
N PRO A 87 -7.23 25.38 6.92
CA PRO A 87 -8.65 25.46 7.29
C PRO A 87 -9.62 25.27 6.15
N GLU A 88 -9.27 25.78 4.96
CA GLU A 88 -10.09 25.64 3.74
C GLU A 88 -10.21 24.16 3.34
N THR A 89 -9.11 23.42 3.35
CA THR A 89 -9.06 21.97 3.05
C THR A 89 -9.87 21.18 4.07
N LEU A 90 -9.75 21.51 5.35
CA LEU A 90 -10.54 20.88 6.41
C LEU A 90 -12.03 21.16 6.22
N GLY A 91 -12.39 22.39 5.81
CA GLY A 91 -13.75 22.76 5.48
C GLY A 91 -14.36 21.92 4.34
N GLU A 92 -13.57 21.66 3.29
CA GLU A 92 -14.01 20.81 2.16
C GLU A 92 -14.12 19.33 2.57
N LEU A 93 -13.17 18.82 3.35
CA LEU A 93 -13.22 17.42 3.83
C LEU A 93 -14.45 17.18 4.71
N ARG A 94 -14.84 18.13 5.55
CA ARG A 94 -16.02 18.02 6.44
C ARG A 94 -17.35 18.01 5.70
N LYS A 95 -17.40 18.42 4.42
CA LYS A 95 -18.60 18.31 3.57
C LYS A 95 -18.78 16.89 3.01
N LEU A 96 -17.73 16.05 3.03
CA LEU A 96 -17.77 14.69 2.53
C LEU A 96 -18.26 13.71 3.62
N PRO A 97 -18.89 12.58 3.25
CA PRO A 97 -19.37 11.56 4.20
C PRO A 97 -18.21 10.71 4.76
N LEU A 98 -17.25 11.35 5.41
CA LEU A 98 -16.07 10.74 6.01
C LEU A 98 -15.81 11.28 7.41
N THR A 99 -14.88 10.66 8.12
CA THR A 99 -14.42 11.14 9.42
C THR A 99 -13.09 11.89 9.25
N VAL A 100 -13.01 13.11 9.79
CA VAL A 100 -11.75 13.86 9.89
C VAL A 100 -11.24 13.77 11.32
N ILE A 101 -10.03 13.26 11.48
CA ILE A 101 -9.29 13.23 12.75
C ILE A 101 -8.17 14.26 12.65
N GLU A 102 -8.32 15.37 13.32
CA GLU A 102 -7.28 16.39 13.38
C GLU A 102 -6.24 16.00 14.44
N VAL A 103 -4.98 16.06 14.04
CA VAL A 103 -3.81 15.80 14.89
C VAL A 103 -2.77 16.89 14.69
N THR A 104 -1.97 17.13 15.72
CA THR A 104 -0.82 18.03 15.64
C THR A 104 0.29 17.43 16.48
N PHE A 105 1.45 17.25 15.86
CA PHE A 105 2.63 16.72 16.53
C PHE A 105 3.79 17.70 16.39
N GLU A 106 4.62 17.79 17.39
CA GLU A 106 5.88 18.55 17.32
C GLU A 106 6.78 18.00 16.20
N ASN A 107 6.89 16.68 16.13
CA ASN A 107 7.56 15.96 15.04
C ASN A 107 6.55 14.99 14.41
N SER A 108 5.94 15.41 13.30
CA SER A 108 4.95 14.64 12.57
C SER A 108 5.55 13.39 11.96
N SER A 109 4.84 12.27 12.07
CA SER A 109 5.17 11.03 11.35
C SER A 109 3.90 10.26 11.02
N LYS A 110 3.95 9.49 9.93
CA LYS A 110 2.85 8.63 9.50
C LYS A 110 2.45 7.63 10.60
N ALA A 111 3.44 7.06 11.30
CA ALA A 111 3.18 6.13 12.39
C ALA A 111 2.39 6.78 13.54
N LYS A 112 2.78 7.98 13.99
CA LYS A 112 2.05 8.71 15.04
C LYS A 112 0.62 9.04 14.63
N ALA A 113 0.43 9.46 13.37
CA ALA A 113 -0.90 9.76 12.84
C ALA A 113 -1.78 8.50 12.84
N LEU A 114 -1.26 7.37 12.36
CA LEU A 114 -1.99 6.09 12.34
C LEU A 114 -2.32 5.61 13.75
N THR A 115 -1.37 5.67 14.70
CA THR A 115 -1.60 5.31 16.10
C THR A 115 -2.73 6.15 16.70
N ALA A 116 -2.68 7.48 16.53
CA ALA A 116 -3.74 8.36 17.02
C ALA A 116 -5.12 8.07 16.42
N ALA A 117 -5.18 7.64 15.17
CA ALA A 117 -6.44 7.23 14.53
C ALA A 117 -6.95 5.90 15.08
N VAL A 118 -6.09 4.90 15.23
CA VAL A 118 -6.45 3.59 15.78
C VAL A 118 -6.95 3.73 17.22
N ASP A 119 -6.27 4.51 18.05
CA ASP A 119 -6.67 4.78 19.43
C ASP A 119 -8.05 5.45 19.53
N ARG A 120 -8.34 6.41 18.61
CA ARG A 120 -9.65 7.09 18.58
C ARG A 120 -10.78 6.22 18.04
N LEU A 121 -10.48 5.33 17.11
CA LEU A 121 -11.48 4.45 16.51
C LEU A 121 -11.83 3.26 17.43
N GLY A 122 -10.86 2.82 18.21
CA GLY A 122 -10.99 1.63 19.07
C GLY A 122 -10.86 0.30 18.30
N PRO A 123 -10.69 -0.80 19.04
CA PRO A 123 -10.35 -2.11 18.46
C PRO A 123 -11.48 -2.71 17.60
N ASP A 124 -12.74 -2.36 17.85
CA ASP A 124 -13.88 -2.92 17.13
C ASP A 124 -14.36 -2.08 15.95
N ALA A 125 -13.57 -1.08 15.54
CA ALA A 125 -13.96 -0.15 14.48
C ALA A 125 -14.13 -0.82 13.12
N ALA A 126 -13.32 -1.83 12.81
CA ALA A 126 -13.36 -2.56 11.54
C ALA A 126 -12.68 -3.93 11.66
N GLU A 127 -13.07 -4.86 10.76
CA GLU A 127 -12.43 -6.16 10.60
C GLU A 127 -11.23 -6.06 9.64
N ILE A 128 -11.23 -5.07 8.74
CA ILE A 128 -10.16 -4.81 7.78
C ILE A 128 -9.75 -3.34 7.87
N VAL A 129 -8.47 -3.09 8.05
CA VAL A 129 -7.89 -1.75 8.03
C VAL A 129 -7.07 -1.57 6.76
N THR A 130 -7.39 -0.57 5.97
CA THR A 130 -6.63 -0.15 4.79
C THR A 130 -5.87 1.13 5.10
N ILE A 131 -4.59 1.20 4.78
CA ILE A 131 -3.79 2.42 4.87
C ILE A 131 -3.54 2.92 3.45
N LEU A 132 -4.02 4.11 3.13
CA LEU A 132 -3.90 4.74 1.83
C LEU A 132 -3.11 6.04 1.95
N ASP A 133 -2.07 6.22 1.14
CA ASP A 133 -1.33 7.49 1.10
C ASP A 133 -2.19 8.61 0.56
N ALA A 134 -1.96 9.84 1.03
CA ALA A 134 -2.77 11.01 0.70
C ALA A 134 -2.77 11.40 -0.80
N ASP A 135 -1.84 10.88 -1.57
CA ASP A 135 -1.67 11.10 -3.00
C ASP A 135 -2.05 9.90 -3.89
N ASN A 136 -2.40 8.76 -3.28
CA ASN A 136 -2.76 7.55 -4.01
C ASN A 136 -4.26 7.53 -4.35
N LEU A 137 -4.58 7.07 -5.56
CA LEU A 137 -5.95 6.81 -5.98
C LEU A 137 -6.19 5.30 -6.02
N VAL A 138 -7.37 4.90 -5.61
CA VAL A 138 -7.83 3.51 -5.65
C VAL A 138 -8.94 3.35 -6.70
N ASP A 139 -8.99 2.18 -7.31
CA ASP A 139 -10.07 1.79 -8.21
C ASP A 139 -11.36 1.54 -7.43
N GLY A 140 -12.53 1.72 -8.07
CA GLY A 140 -13.83 1.53 -7.41
C GLY A 140 -14.05 0.12 -6.85
N SER A 141 -13.45 -0.89 -7.45
CA SER A 141 -13.53 -2.30 -7.00
C SER A 141 -12.54 -2.65 -5.89
N PHE A 142 -11.70 -1.71 -5.45
CA PHE A 142 -10.60 -1.98 -4.54
C PHE A 142 -11.05 -2.60 -3.20
N ALA A 143 -12.06 -2.04 -2.55
CA ALA A 143 -12.57 -2.55 -1.28
C ALA A 143 -13.17 -3.96 -1.41
N VAL A 144 -13.85 -4.25 -2.52
CA VAL A 144 -14.37 -5.59 -2.83
C VAL A 144 -13.23 -6.59 -2.93
N ARG A 145 -12.21 -6.28 -3.74
CA ARG A 145 -11.04 -7.17 -3.95
C ARG A 145 -10.26 -7.41 -2.66
N ILE A 146 -10.08 -6.39 -1.83
CA ILE A 146 -9.46 -6.56 -0.52
C ILE A 146 -10.27 -7.51 0.35
N ASN A 147 -11.58 -7.36 0.39
CA ASN A 147 -12.44 -8.25 1.16
C ASN A 147 -12.37 -9.72 0.66
N GLU A 148 -12.26 -9.94 -0.65
CA GLU A 148 -12.07 -11.28 -1.25
C GLU A 148 -10.75 -11.92 -0.79
N VAL A 149 -9.66 -11.16 -0.79
CA VAL A 149 -8.35 -11.62 -0.31
C VAL A 149 -8.40 -12.04 1.16
N PHE A 150 -9.03 -11.23 2.00
CA PHE A 150 -9.18 -11.55 3.42
C PHE A 150 -10.15 -12.73 3.65
N ASP A 151 -11.18 -12.89 2.81
CA ASP A 151 -12.07 -14.05 2.88
C ASP A 151 -11.37 -15.35 2.50
N ALA A 152 -10.34 -15.29 1.67
CA ALA A 152 -9.47 -16.41 1.34
C ALA A 152 -8.45 -16.75 2.46
N GLY A 153 -8.48 -16.04 3.61
CA GLY A 153 -7.62 -16.31 4.77
C GLY A 153 -6.28 -15.59 4.78
N ILE A 154 -6.07 -14.63 3.87
CA ILE A 154 -4.88 -13.79 3.88
C ILE A 154 -5.04 -12.71 4.96
N VAL A 155 -4.07 -12.56 5.84
CA VAL A 155 -4.14 -11.64 6.99
C VAL A 155 -3.47 -10.29 6.74
N ALA A 156 -2.59 -10.20 5.76
CA ALA A 156 -1.95 -8.95 5.36
C ALA A 156 -1.67 -8.97 3.85
N VAL A 157 -1.98 -7.87 3.17
CA VAL A 157 -1.79 -7.76 1.73
C VAL A 157 -1.30 -6.37 1.37
N GLN A 158 -0.44 -6.28 0.37
CA GLN A 158 -0.05 -5.03 -0.24
C GLN A 158 -0.58 -4.98 -1.67
N ALA A 159 -1.36 -3.94 -1.97
CA ALA A 159 -1.87 -3.75 -3.31
C ALA A 159 -0.75 -3.36 -4.29
N HIS A 160 -0.91 -3.77 -5.54
CA HIS A 160 -0.02 -3.39 -6.63
C HIS A 160 -0.21 -1.90 -6.93
N ARG A 161 0.90 -1.15 -6.88
CA ARG A 161 0.93 0.27 -7.24
C ARG A 161 1.31 0.42 -8.70
N THR A 162 0.57 1.25 -9.40
CA THR A 162 0.90 1.67 -10.76
C THR A 162 1.14 3.17 -10.80
N ALA A 163 2.05 3.60 -11.65
CA ALA A 163 2.32 5.03 -11.82
C ALA A 163 1.10 5.74 -12.40
N LYS A 164 0.72 6.85 -11.77
CA LYS A 164 -0.43 7.68 -12.13
C LYS A 164 -0.19 8.49 -13.40
N ASN A 165 1.04 8.98 -13.58
CA ASN A 165 1.44 9.81 -14.69
C ASN A 165 2.54 9.11 -15.49
N ARG A 166 2.49 9.27 -16.81
CA ARG A 166 3.53 8.80 -17.76
C ARG A 166 3.85 9.87 -18.79
N ASP A 167 3.68 11.13 -18.39
CA ASP A 167 3.71 12.29 -19.30
C ASP A 167 5.12 12.86 -19.50
N SER A 168 6.12 12.29 -18.81
CA SER A 168 7.52 12.67 -18.94
C SER A 168 8.44 11.47 -18.85
N ASP A 169 9.65 11.58 -19.40
CA ASP A 169 10.65 10.50 -19.34
C ASP A 169 10.96 10.09 -17.89
N THR A 170 11.02 11.06 -16.97
CA THR A 170 11.21 10.78 -15.54
C THR A 170 10.05 9.98 -14.96
N ALA A 171 8.80 10.33 -15.30
CA ALA A 171 7.63 9.59 -14.83
C ALA A 171 7.57 8.17 -15.40
N VAL A 172 8.04 7.96 -16.64
CA VAL A 172 8.17 6.62 -17.23
C VAL A 172 9.24 5.80 -16.51
N LEU A 173 10.38 6.40 -16.17
CA LEU A 173 11.44 5.73 -15.41
C LEU A 173 10.97 5.36 -13.98
N ASP A 174 10.26 6.24 -13.32
CA ASP A 174 9.67 5.97 -11.99
C ASP A 174 8.64 4.82 -12.07
N ALA A 175 7.80 4.82 -13.11
CA ALA A 175 6.85 3.73 -13.38
C ALA A 175 7.56 2.39 -13.59
N ALA A 176 8.63 2.38 -14.38
CA ALA A 176 9.43 1.18 -14.65
C ALA A 176 10.12 0.68 -13.37
N SER A 177 10.67 1.59 -12.57
CA SER A 177 11.30 1.26 -11.28
C SER A 177 10.31 0.62 -10.31
N GLU A 178 9.09 1.18 -10.19
CA GLU A 178 8.04 0.62 -9.32
C GLU A 178 7.58 -0.76 -9.83
N GLU A 179 7.46 -0.95 -11.15
CA GLU A 179 7.10 -2.25 -11.72
C GLU A 179 8.20 -3.31 -11.50
N ILE A 180 9.47 -2.95 -11.60
CA ILE A 180 10.60 -3.82 -11.26
C ILE A 180 10.54 -4.22 -9.79
N ASN A 181 10.30 -3.26 -8.89
CA ASN A 181 10.15 -3.52 -7.46
C ASN A 181 8.99 -4.46 -7.17
N ASN A 182 7.83 -4.22 -7.76
CA ASN A 182 6.66 -5.07 -7.59
C ASN A 182 6.88 -6.47 -8.14
N SER A 183 7.54 -6.59 -9.30
CA SER A 183 7.78 -7.84 -9.98
C SER A 183 8.89 -8.65 -9.28
N ILE A 184 10.13 -8.16 -9.29
CA ILE A 184 11.30 -8.92 -8.83
C ILE A 184 11.31 -9.05 -7.31
N PHE A 185 11.24 -7.91 -6.58
CA PHE A 185 11.47 -7.89 -5.14
C PHE A 185 10.24 -8.20 -4.28
N ARG A 186 9.04 -8.26 -4.87
CA ARG A 186 7.82 -8.64 -4.14
C ARG A 186 7.26 -9.95 -4.67
N ARG A 187 6.74 -9.96 -5.90
CA ARG A 187 6.11 -11.15 -6.50
C ARG A 187 7.08 -12.32 -6.62
N GLY A 188 8.31 -12.08 -7.09
CA GLY A 188 9.34 -13.11 -7.22
C GLY A 188 9.68 -13.78 -5.89
N HIS A 189 9.79 -13.00 -4.80
CA HIS A 189 10.04 -13.54 -3.46
C HIS A 189 8.86 -14.39 -2.97
N VAL A 190 7.65 -13.86 -3.06
CA VAL A 190 6.43 -14.57 -2.65
C VAL A 190 6.24 -15.86 -3.44
N ALA A 191 6.53 -15.86 -4.75
CA ALA A 191 6.43 -17.05 -5.60
C ALA A 191 7.40 -18.18 -5.18
N LEU A 192 8.48 -17.85 -4.49
CA LEU A 192 9.45 -18.79 -3.90
C LEU A 192 9.15 -19.15 -2.43
N GLY A 193 8.02 -18.69 -1.89
CA GLY A 193 7.65 -18.91 -0.49
C GLY A 193 8.44 -18.06 0.50
N LEU A 194 9.13 -17.02 0.02
CA LEU A 194 9.81 -16.04 0.85
C LEU A 194 8.86 -14.90 1.21
N SER A 195 9.10 -14.27 2.37
CA SER A 195 8.39 -13.05 2.73
C SER A 195 8.89 -11.87 1.89
N SER A 196 7.98 -10.98 1.49
CA SER A 196 8.37 -9.69 0.94
C SER A 196 8.18 -8.57 1.97
N ALA A 197 8.97 -7.51 1.85
CA ALA A 197 8.78 -6.33 2.68
C ALA A 197 7.43 -5.69 2.39
N LEU A 198 6.60 -5.51 3.42
CA LEU A 198 5.39 -4.68 3.35
C LEU A 198 5.79 -3.22 3.56
N ILE A 199 5.57 -2.40 2.54
CA ILE A 199 5.77 -0.96 2.65
C ILE A 199 4.50 -0.37 3.27
N LEU A 200 4.63 0.53 4.25
CA LEU A 200 3.53 1.10 5.04
C LEU A 200 2.53 1.95 4.23
N SER A 201 2.62 1.96 2.92
CA SER A 201 1.62 2.48 2.01
C SER A 201 0.83 1.33 1.42
N LEU A 202 -0.48 1.30 1.64
CA LEU A 202 -1.38 0.21 1.23
C LEU A 202 -1.12 -1.12 1.98
N ILE A 203 -0.92 -1.07 3.31
CA ILE A 203 -0.96 -2.26 4.15
C ILE A 203 -2.40 -2.45 4.63
N HIS A 204 -2.87 -3.69 4.51
CA HIS A 204 -4.16 -4.15 5.03
C HIS A 204 -3.90 -5.17 6.12
N ILE A 205 -4.42 -4.94 7.30
CA ILE A 205 -4.29 -5.83 8.45
C ILE A 205 -5.71 -6.24 8.87
N SER A 206 -5.98 -7.54 8.88
CA SER A 206 -7.19 -8.08 9.50
C SER A 206 -6.89 -8.43 10.95
N GLU A 207 -7.71 -7.95 11.84
CA GLU A 207 -7.63 -8.05 13.30
C GLU A 207 -6.37 -7.41 13.92
N PRO A 208 -6.53 -6.58 14.96
CA PRO A 208 -5.41 -6.16 15.77
C PRO A 208 -4.92 -7.38 16.55
N THR A 209 -3.90 -8.07 16.03
CA THR A 209 -3.13 -8.99 16.84
C THR A 209 -2.59 -8.19 18.02
N ARG A 210 -3.06 -8.51 19.22
CA ARG A 210 -2.45 -8.02 20.45
C ARG A 210 -0.97 -8.41 20.40
N LEU A 211 -0.09 -7.42 20.27
CA LEU A 211 1.30 -7.54 20.65
C LEU A 211 1.41 -7.54 22.16
#